data_cfcf5b7a0c3c48d8bfcc75abc5b17095
#
_entry.id   cfcf5b7a0c3c48d8bfcc75abc5b17095
#
_cell.length_a   1.000
_cell.length_b   1.000
_cell.length_c   1.000
_cell.angle_alpha   90.00
_cell.angle_beta   90.00
_cell.angle_gamma   90.00
#
_symmetry.space_group_name_H-M   'P 1'
#
loop_
_entity.id
_entity.type
_entity.pdbx_description
1 polymer ?
#
loop_
_entity_poly.entity_id
_entity_poly.type
_entity_poly.pdbx_seq_one_letter_code
_entity_poly.pdbx_strand_id
1 'polypeptide(L)'
;IHDYNLRNKFLWAGINVNGCGNIVSHNEVYNAEFQGIYVYGNEHIFEYNNIHDVTTNSDDTSPWYIGRDPSNRGNIIRYNYFHHSGNANRMNMGIYCDDASTDVTVYGNVFYDLKVNHGTLFSNGGWDLKMKNNIIIEPLSNSFVISAQFYSWAKPQAAEYFGKNGILRKRLTESIKFDQPPYSTRYPSLLPYLDVIVEGKEWQGMRSRGNEFSGNVIIGGPEQLVKLMGGEFATAYENNNFKTNEDPGFVDMKKGNFMLKSNSIVFEKIPGFQPIPFDKMGLYKDKYRK
;
A
#
# COMPACT_ATOMS: atom_id res chain seq x y z
N ILE A 1 -5.76 19.47 3.57
CA ILE A 1 -6.81 19.19 2.57
C ILE A 1 -7.92 18.43 3.28
N HIS A 2 -9.11 19.00 3.32
CA HIS A 2 -10.22 18.41 4.06
C HIS A 2 -11.58 18.81 3.46
N ASP A 3 -12.64 18.14 3.91
CA ASP A 3 -14.04 18.42 3.52
C ASP A 3 -14.25 18.37 1.99
N TYR A 4 -13.58 17.43 1.32
CA TYR A 4 -13.76 17.19 -0.12
C TYR A 4 -14.74 16.02 -0.36
N ASN A 5 -15.21 15.87 -1.60
CA ASN A 5 -16.20 14.85 -2.00
C ASN A 5 -17.59 14.99 -1.33
N LEU A 6 -17.95 16.18 -0.87
CA LEU A 6 -19.23 16.41 -0.19
C LEU A 6 -20.47 16.20 -1.09
N ARG A 7 -20.33 16.35 -2.40
CA ARG A 7 -21.42 16.18 -3.37
C ARG A 7 -21.28 14.94 -4.23
N ASN A 8 -20.05 14.62 -4.63
CA ASN A 8 -19.74 13.48 -5.49
C ASN A 8 -18.78 12.55 -4.74
N LYS A 9 -19.38 11.51 -4.15
CA LYS A 9 -18.72 10.64 -3.17
C LYS A 9 -17.65 9.70 -3.75
N PHE A 10 -17.48 9.60 -5.08
CA PHE A 10 -16.79 8.47 -5.67
C PHE A 10 -15.71 8.79 -6.71
N LEU A 11 -15.28 9.99 -6.97
CA LEU A 11 -14.42 10.21 -8.15
C LEU A 11 -13.08 10.89 -7.92
N TRP A 12 -12.87 11.55 -6.78
CA TRP A 12 -11.68 12.37 -6.61
C TRP A 12 -11.05 12.17 -5.23
N ALA A 13 -9.78 11.82 -5.22
CA ALA A 13 -8.97 11.84 -3.99
C ALA A 13 -8.67 13.28 -3.56
N GLY A 14 -8.32 13.46 -2.31
CA GLY A 14 -7.84 14.75 -1.80
C GLY A 14 -6.58 15.21 -2.51
N ILE A 15 -5.68 14.28 -2.84
CA ILE A 15 -4.47 14.51 -3.63
C ILE A 15 -4.44 13.52 -4.79
N ASN A 16 -4.31 14.02 -6.02
CA ASN A 16 -4.09 13.22 -7.21
C ASN A 16 -2.68 13.45 -7.73
N VAL A 17 -1.89 12.38 -7.83
CA VAL A 17 -0.49 12.44 -8.27
C VAL A 17 -0.34 11.70 -9.59
N ASN A 18 0.30 12.34 -10.56
CA ASN A 18 0.56 11.77 -11.87
C ASN A 18 1.97 12.15 -12.35
N GLY A 19 2.56 11.33 -13.20
CA GLY A 19 3.88 11.59 -13.79
C GLY A 19 5.00 10.77 -13.17
N CYS A 20 6.12 11.41 -12.85
CA CYS A 20 7.30 10.73 -12.33
C CYS A 20 8.05 11.59 -11.31
N GLY A 21 8.49 10.96 -10.20
CA GLY A 21 9.40 11.57 -9.24
C GLY A 21 8.81 12.67 -8.36
N ASN A 22 7.49 12.73 -8.20
CA ASN A 22 6.88 13.72 -7.30
C ASN A 22 7.09 13.33 -5.83
N ILE A 23 7.24 14.33 -4.99
CA ILE A 23 7.28 14.19 -3.53
C ILE A 23 6.02 14.84 -2.96
N VAL A 24 5.24 14.06 -2.23
CA VAL A 24 4.06 14.50 -1.48
C VAL A 24 4.39 14.39 0.01
N SER A 25 4.63 15.51 0.66
CA SER A 25 5.12 15.49 2.03
C SER A 25 4.47 16.53 2.93
N HIS A 26 4.39 16.22 4.23
CA HIS A 26 3.92 17.09 5.28
C HIS A 26 2.52 17.68 5.02
N ASN A 27 1.64 16.86 4.43
CA ASN A 27 0.24 17.22 4.28
C ASN A 27 -0.59 16.62 5.40
N GLU A 28 -1.72 17.26 5.68
CA GLU A 28 -2.81 16.70 6.45
C GLU A 28 -4.00 16.54 5.51
N VAL A 29 -4.53 15.30 5.40
CA VAL A 29 -5.65 14.95 4.51
C VAL A 29 -6.71 14.25 5.33
N TYR A 30 -7.89 14.84 5.44
CA TYR A 30 -8.90 14.31 6.34
C TYR A 30 -10.34 14.71 5.99
N ASN A 31 -11.28 14.09 6.71
CA ASN A 31 -12.72 14.34 6.66
C ASN A 31 -13.28 14.22 5.25
N ALA A 32 -13.21 12.97 4.70
CA ALA A 32 -13.77 12.69 3.38
C ALA A 32 -14.35 11.27 3.29
N GLU A 33 -15.36 11.11 2.47
CA GLU A 33 -16.02 9.82 2.28
C GLU A 33 -15.25 8.88 1.35
N PHE A 34 -14.28 9.38 0.57
CA PHE A 34 -13.52 8.63 -0.42
C PHE A 34 -12.00 8.73 -0.17
N GLN A 35 -11.19 8.45 -1.19
CA GLN A 35 -9.74 8.30 -1.12
C GLN A 35 -9.00 9.54 -0.61
N GLY A 36 -7.97 9.31 0.19
CA GLY A 36 -7.04 10.37 0.57
C GLY A 36 -6.12 10.75 -0.58
N ILE A 37 -5.36 9.79 -1.09
CA ILE A 37 -4.36 9.97 -2.15
C ILE A 37 -4.61 8.95 -3.26
N TYR A 38 -4.70 9.42 -4.52
CA TYR A 38 -4.74 8.61 -5.73
C TYR A 38 -3.46 8.79 -6.53
N VAL A 39 -2.86 7.69 -6.97
CA VAL A 39 -1.53 7.69 -7.58
C VAL A 39 -1.56 7.04 -8.96
N TYR A 40 -0.90 7.70 -9.90
CA TYR A 40 -0.58 7.18 -11.21
C TYR A 40 0.82 7.62 -11.62
N GLY A 41 1.68 6.69 -12.00
CA GLY A 41 3.05 6.99 -12.44
C GLY A 41 4.13 6.36 -11.55
N ASN A 42 5.34 6.88 -11.66
CA ASN A 42 6.55 6.21 -11.19
C ASN A 42 7.36 7.04 -10.21
N GLU A 43 8.11 6.35 -9.33
CA GLU A 43 9.14 6.95 -8.48
C GLU A 43 8.62 8.07 -7.56
N HIS A 44 7.33 8.05 -7.23
CA HIS A 44 6.77 9.03 -6.29
C HIS A 44 7.12 8.66 -4.86
N ILE A 45 7.34 9.68 -4.05
CA ILE A 45 7.58 9.54 -2.62
C ILE A 45 6.45 10.23 -1.85
N PHE A 46 5.80 9.48 -0.98
CA PHE A 46 4.78 9.96 -0.06
C PHE A 46 5.34 9.84 1.35
N GLU A 47 5.65 10.97 1.98
CA GLU A 47 6.32 10.94 3.27
C GLU A 47 5.83 12.01 4.24
N TYR A 48 5.88 11.69 5.52
CA TYR A 48 5.53 12.61 6.61
C TYR A 48 4.12 13.19 6.52
N ASN A 49 3.19 12.52 5.81
CA ASN A 49 1.81 12.96 5.76
C ASN A 49 1.02 12.41 6.95
N ASN A 50 0.00 13.15 7.36
CA ASN A 50 -1.04 12.72 8.30
C ASN A 50 -2.34 12.52 7.51
N ILE A 51 -2.83 11.28 7.44
CA ILE A 51 -4.04 10.94 6.67
C ILE A 51 -5.01 10.24 7.60
N HIS A 52 -6.19 10.85 7.79
CA HIS A 52 -7.15 10.34 8.74
C HIS A 52 -8.60 10.69 8.39
N ASP A 53 -9.55 9.97 8.95
CA ASP A 53 -10.98 10.20 8.74
C ASP A 53 -11.35 10.28 7.25
N VAL A 54 -10.71 9.44 6.42
CA VAL A 54 -11.05 9.29 5.00
C VAL A 54 -11.63 7.91 4.72
N THR A 55 -12.24 7.69 3.56
CA THR A 55 -12.90 6.44 3.16
C THR A 55 -14.03 6.00 4.10
N THR A 56 -14.71 6.97 4.70
CA THR A 56 -15.68 6.70 5.78
C THR A 56 -17.02 6.15 5.29
N ASN A 57 -17.36 6.35 4.00
CA ASN A 57 -18.66 5.93 3.45
C ASN A 57 -18.62 5.42 2.01
N SER A 58 -17.51 4.85 1.58
CA SER A 58 -17.33 4.31 0.22
C SER A 58 -16.80 2.89 0.26
N ASP A 59 -17.11 2.11 -0.77
CA ASP A 59 -16.58 0.77 -0.98
C ASP A 59 -15.42 0.82 -1.99
N ASP A 60 -14.62 -0.26 -2.05
CA ASP A 60 -13.53 -0.47 -2.99
C ASP A 60 -12.53 0.71 -3.00
N THR A 61 -12.09 1.08 -1.81
CA THR A 61 -11.35 2.32 -1.59
C THR A 61 -10.36 2.23 -0.42
N SER A 62 -9.43 3.19 -0.36
CA SER A 62 -8.39 3.26 0.67
C SER A 62 -7.87 4.69 0.88
N PRO A 63 -7.26 4.98 2.02
CA PRO A 63 -6.53 6.24 2.23
C PRO A 63 -5.43 6.51 1.20
N TRP A 64 -4.76 5.47 0.69
CA TRP A 64 -3.78 5.58 -0.39
C TRP A 64 -4.04 4.48 -1.43
N TYR A 65 -4.20 4.86 -2.69
CA TYR A 65 -4.60 3.98 -3.79
C TYR A 65 -3.71 4.14 -5.01
N ILE A 66 -3.31 3.01 -5.60
CA ILE A 66 -2.74 2.90 -6.94
C ILE A 66 -3.38 1.71 -7.65
N GLY A 67 -3.66 1.82 -8.95
CA GLY A 67 -4.31 0.70 -9.64
C GLY A 67 -4.06 0.60 -11.12
N ARG A 68 -4.23 -0.64 -11.60
CA ARG A 68 -4.46 -1.05 -12.99
C ARG A 68 -3.31 -0.79 -13.97
N ASP A 69 -2.08 -0.74 -13.46
CA ASP A 69 -0.96 -0.57 -14.37
C ASP A 69 0.35 -1.11 -13.78
N PRO A 70 0.89 -2.24 -14.29
CA PRO A 70 2.14 -2.80 -13.80
C PRO A 70 3.38 -1.95 -14.14
N SER A 71 3.22 -0.93 -14.96
CA SER A 71 4.30 0.01 -15.29
C SER A 71 4.47 1.13 -14.28
N ASN A 72 3.51 1.34 -13.39
CA ASN A 72 3.59 2.33 -12.32
C ASN A 72 4.44 1.78 -11.16
N ARG A 73 5.75 1.97 -11.23
CA ARG A 73 6.73 1.31 -10.36
C ARG A 73 7.58 2.29 -9.56
N GLY A 74 8.24 1.76 -8.52
CA GLY A 74 9.20 2.52 -7.71
C GLY A 74 8.56 3.49 -6.73
N ASN A 75 7.26 3.35 -6.47
CA ASN A 75 6.54 4.24 -5.55
C ASN A 75 6.83 3.88 -4.09
N ILE A 76 7.12 4.87 -3.27
CA ILE A 76 7.51 4.71 -1.87
C ILE A 76 6.54 5.48 -0.97
N ILE A 77 5.97 4.78 -0.01
CA ILE A 77 5.11 5.32 1.04
C ILE A 77 5.89 5.16 2.35
N ARG A 78 6.42 6.25 2.90
CA ARG A 78 7.24 6.15 4.10
C ARG A 78 6.97 7.24 5.12
N TYR A 79 7.08 6.90 6.41
CA TYR A 79 6.98 7.85 7.51
C TYR A 79 5.69 8.65 7.51
N ASN A 80 4.57 8.02 7.10
CA ASN A 80 3.26 8.62 7.19
C ASN A 80 2.51 8.07 8.39
N TYR A 81 1.55 8.84 8.88
CA TYR A 81 0.59 8.43 9.87
C TYR A 81 -0.78 8.27 9.23
N PHE A 82 -1.27 7.03 9.21
CA PHE A 82 -2.61 6.68 8.74
C PHE A 82 -3.45 6.27 9.94
N HIS A 83 -4.56 6.97 10.21
CA HIS A 83 -5.37 6.63 11.37
C HIS A 83 -6.86 6.94 11.20
N HIS A 84 -7.70 6.27 11.99
CA HIS A 84 -9.16 6.50 12.07
C HIS A 84 -9.87 6.53 10.71
N SER A 85 -9.32 5.87 9.71
CA SER A 85 -9.87 5.82 8.35
C SER A 85 -10.52 4.49 8.06
N GLY A 86 -11.43 4.48 7.07
CA GLY A 86 -12.17 3.29 6.69
C GLY A 86 -13.52 3.16 7.40
N ASN A 87 -14.24 2.11 7.02
CA ASN A 87 -15.51 1.72 7.61
C ASN A 87 -15.60 0.19 7.63
N ALA A 88 -15.71 -0.40 8.81
CA ALA A 88 -15.72 -1.85 9.02
C ALA A 88 -16.82 -2.59 8.26
N ASN A 89 -17.90 -1.91 7.88
CA ASN A 89 -19.03 -2.45 7.11
C ASN A 89 -18.89 -2.27 5.59
N ARG A 90 -17.77 -1.72 5.13
CA ARG A 90 -17.47 -1.43 3.72
C ARG A 90 -16.24 -2.18 3.27
N MET A 91 -16.10 -2.39 1.96
CA MET A 91 -14.89 -2.94 1.37
C MET A 91 -13.79 -1.89 1.36
N ASN A 92 -13.04 -1.81 2.45
CA ASN A 92 -11.97 -0.85 2.62
C ASN A 92 -10.62 -1.53 2.93
N MET A 93 -9.57 -0.90 2.45
CA MET A 93 -8.15 -1.25 2.64
C MET A 93 -7.39 -0.06 3.22
N GLY A 94 -6.23 -0.31 3.83
CA GLY A 94 -5.36 0.80 4.30
C GLY A 94 -4.53 1.37 3.14
N ILE A 95 -3.67 0.57 2.57
CA ILE A 95 -2.95 0.82 1.31
C ILE A 95 -3.49 -0.15 0.27
N TYR A 96 -3.96 0.35 -0.85
CA TYR A 96 -4.55 -0.48 -1.89
C TYR A 96 -3.75 -0.44 -3.18
N CYS A 97 -3.10 -1.57 -3.48
CA CYS A 97 -2.44 -1.83 -4.75
C CYS A 97 -3.38 -2.68 -5.62
N ASP A 98 -4.23 -2.02 -6.40
CA ASP A 98 -5.28 -2.65 -7.17
C ASP A 98 -4.76 -3.16 -8.52
N ASP A 99 -5.47 -4.11 -9.09
CA ASP A 99 -5.33 -4.71 -10.44
C ASP A 99 -3.90 -4.68 -11.00
N ALA A 100 -3.08 -5.66 -10.62
CA ALA A 100 -1.74 -5.85 -11.16
C ALA A 100 -0.74 -4.70 -10.89
N SER A 101 -1.00 -3.83 -9.94
CA SER A 101 -0.05 -2.80 -9.50
C SER A 101 1.19 -3.42 -8.90
N THR A 102 2.36 -2.88 -9.17
CA THR A 102 3.64 -3.51 -8.84
C THR A 102 4.62 -2.54 -8.20
N ASP A 103 5.61 -3.11 -7.49
CA ASP A 103 6.79 -2.40 -6.98
C ASP A 103 6.45 -1.16 -6.12
N VAL A 104 5.62 -1.40 -5.11
CA VAL A 104 5.28 -0.41 -4.08
C VAL A 104 5.97 -0.78 -2.79
N THR A 105 6.69 0.17 -2.20
CA THR A 105 7.35 0.01 -0.91
C THR A 105 6.63 0.82 0.17
N VAL A 106 6.16 0.14 1.21
CA VAL A 106 5.52 0.73 2.40
C VAL A 106 6.49 0.56 3.57
N TYR A 107 7.13 1.66 4.00
CA TYR A 107 8.24 1.61 4.94
C TYR A 107 8.12 2.64 6.05
N GLY A 108 8.28 2.23 7.30
CA GLY A 108 8.37 3.16 8.42
C GLY A 108 7.11 3.98 8.70
N ASN A 109 5.94 3.50 8.28
CA ASN A 109 4.67 4.19 8.56
C ASN A 109 4.09 3.72 9.88
N VAL A 110 3.20 4.53 10.44
CA VAL A 110 2.36 4.17 11.58
C VAL A 110 0.91 4.07 11.10
N PHE A 111 0.31 2.93 11.34
CA PHE A 111 -1.12 2.66 11.10
C PHE A 111 -1.81 2.46 12.44
N TYR A 112 -2.83 3.26 12.72
CA TYR A 112 -3.54 3.19 13.98
C TYR A 112 -5.05 3.23 13.78
N ASP A 113 -5.75 2.30 14.40
CA ASP A 113 -7.22 2.25 14.42
C ASP A 113 -7.86 2.41 13.02
N LEU A 114 -7.31 1.71 12.02
CA LEU A 114 -7.93 1.66 10.71
C LEU A 114 -9.12 0.71 10.72
N LYS A 115 -10.30 1.21 10.33
CA LYS A 115 -11.52 0.41 10.21
C LYS A 115 -11.62 -0.27 8.85
N VAL A 116 -10.54 -0.97 8.44
CA VAL A 116 -10.41 -1.62 7.14
C VAL A 116 -10.52 -3.14 7.29
N ASN A 117 -11.39 -3.76 6.52
CA ASN A 117 -11.70 -5.18 6.62
C ASN A 117 -11.00 -6.05 5.56
N HIS A 118 -10.25 -5.44 4.64
CA HIS A 118 -9.51 -6.13 3.56
C HIS A 118 -7.99 -5.98 3.66
N GLY A 119 -7.44 -5.59 4.81
CA GLY A 119 -6.01 -5.53 5.06
C GLY A 119 -5.45 -4.13 5.24
N THR A 120 -4.40 -4.01 6.07
CA THR A 120 -3.65 -2.75 6.17
C THR A 120 -2.94 -2.45 4.86
N LEU A 121 -2.34 -3.44 4.21
CA LEU A 121 -1.97 -3.42 2.80
C LEU A 121 -2.71 -4.54 2.07
N PHE A 122 -3.38 -4.20 0.98
CA PHE A 122 -4.05 -5.14 0.10
C PHE A 122 -3.54 -5.03 -1.32
N SER A 123 -3.24 -6.18 -1.92
CA SER A 123 -2.86 -6.29 -3.33
C SER A 123 -3.84 -7.14 -4.10
N ASN A 124 -4.30 -6.65 -5.21
CA ASN A 124 -5.16 -7.36 -6.15
C ASN A 124 -4.36 -7.79 -7.40
N GLY A 125 -3.64 -8.90 -7.30
CA GLY A 125 -2.82 -9.44 -8.38
C GLY A 125 -1.49 -8.73 -8.62
N GLY A 126 -0.99 -7.99 -7.63
CA GLY A 126 0.26 -7.23 -7.75
C GLY A 126 1.53 -8.05 -7.47
N TRP A 127 2.68 -7.49 -7.85
CA TRP A 127 4.02 -8.05 -7.68
C TRP A 127 4.94 -7.08 -6.97
N ASP A 128 6.01 -7.64 -6.35
CA ASP A 128 7.13 -6.89 -5.78
C ASP A 128 6.70 -5.85 -4.72
N LEU A 129 5.63 -6.15 -3.98
CA LEU A 129 5.16 -5.27 -2.91
C LEU A 129 5.96 -5.53 -1.64
N LYS A 130 6.39 -4.47 -0.97
CA LYS A 130 7.19 -4.56 0.24
C LYS A 130 6.56 -3.75 1.36
N MET A 131 6.25 -4.41 2.47
CA MET A 131 5.77 -3.75 3.68
C MET A 131 6.74 -4.05 4.82
N LYS A 132 7.55 -3.05 5.18
CA LYS A 132 8.72 -3.24 6.06
C LYS A 132 8.84 -2.14 7.11
N ASN A 133 9.30 -2.52 8.30
CA ASN A 133 9.63 -1.56 9.36
C ASN A 133 8.46 -0.64 9.75
N ASN A 134 7.21 -1.10 9.60
CA ASN A 134 6.03 -0.31 10.00
C ASN A 134 5.57 -0.69 11.40
N ILE A 135 4.79 0.22 12.01
CA ILE A 135 4.05 -0.03 13.24
C ILE A 135 2.56 -0.07 12.88
N ILE A 136 1.88 -1.16 13.23
CA ILE A 136 0.47 -1.39 12.94
C ILE A 136 -0.24 -1.65 14.27
N ILE A 137 -1.15 -0.77 14.63
CA ILE A 137 -1.81 -0.77 15.94
C ILE A 137 -3.30 -1.02 15.74
N GLU A 138 -3.80 -2.04 16.43
CA GLU A 138 -5.21 -2.45 16.42
C GLU A 138 -5.78 -2.70 15.02
N PRO A 139 -5.09 -3.48 14.15
CA PRO A 139 -5.63 -3.79 12.84
C PRO A 139 -6.92 -4.62 12.96
N LEU A 140 -7.97 -4.20 12.25
CA LEU A 140 -9.24 -4.92 12.22
C LEU A 140 -9.16 -6.25 11.45
N SER A 141 -8.25 -6.33 10.48
CA SER A 141 -8.04 -7.49 9.62
C SER A 141 -6.55 -7.81 9.47
N ASN A 142 -6.20 -8.82 8.64
CA ASN A 142 -4.80 -9.17 8.39
C ASN A 142 -3.99 -7.94 7.96
N SER A 143 -2.74 -7.86 8.39
CA SER A 143 -1.89 -6.70 8.08
C SER A 143 -1.47 -6.66 6.61
N PHE A 144 -1.26 -7.82 5.99
CA PHE A 144 -0.83 -7.95 4.60
C PHE A 144 -1.70 -8.98 3.87
N VAL A 145 -2.42 -8.55 2.85
CA VAL A 145 -3.33 -9.40 2.08
C VAL A 145 -2.94 -9.39 0.62
N ILE A 146 -2.61 -10.56 0.08
CA ILE A 146 -2.23 -10.76 -1.31
C ILE A 146 -3.28 -11.63 -1.99
N SER A 147 -3.94 -11.09 -3.00
CA SER A 147 -4.93 -11.79 -3.82
C SER A 147 -4.36 -12.14 -5.20
N ALA A 148 -4.45 -13.40 -5.58
CA ALA A 148 -4.21 -13.84 -6.95
C ALA A 148 -5.52 -13.84 -7.76
N GLN A 149 -6.13 -12.69 -7.90
CA GLN A 149 -7.47 -12.52 -8.51
C GLN A 149 -7.59 -13.14 -9.91
N PHE A 150 -6.53 -13.07 -10.72
CA PHE A 150 -6.52 -13.61 -12.07
C PHE A 150 -6.59 -15.15 -12.13
N TYR A 151 -6.41 -15.82 -11.01
CA TYR A 151 -6.65 -17.26 -10.87
C TYR A 151 -8.05 -17.61 -10.38
N SER A 152 -8.86 -16.62 -10.06
CA SER A 152 -10.23 -16.79 -9.54
C SER A 152 -11.26 -16.02 -10.38
N TRP A 153 -11.88 -15.00 -9.81
CA TRP A 153 -12.96 -14.25 -10.42
C TRP A 153 -12.52 -13.34 -11.59
N ALA A 154 -11.28 -12.86 -11.60
CA ALA A 154 -10.78 -11.94 -12.62
C ALA A 154 -10.10 -12.62 -13.83
N LYS A 155 -10.28 -13.93 -14.03
CA LYS A 155 -9.76 -14.63 -15.21
C LYS A 155 -10.12 -13.99 -16.55
N PRO A 156 -11.36 -13.54 -16.78
CA PRO A 156 -11.72 -12.86 -18.03
C PRO A 156 -10.95 -11.54 -18.25
N GLN A 157 -10.71 -10.80 -17.16
CA GLN A 157 -9.96 -9.54 -17.22
C GLN A 157 -8.49 -9.74 -17.58
N ALA A 158 -7.89 -10.91 -17.28
CA ALA A 158 -6.54 -11.20 -17.67
C ALA A 158 -6.36 -11.12 -19.20
N ALA A 159 -7.31 -11.63 -19.98
CA ALA A 159 -7.30 -11.52 -21.43
C ALA A 159 -7.50 -10.08 -21.92
N GLU A 160 -8.41 -9.34 -21.31
CA GLU A 160 -8.67 -7.92 -21.60
C GLU A 160 -7.42 -7.07 -21.35
N TYR A 161 -6.70 -7.33 -20.27
CA TYR A 161 -5.53 -6.55 -19.88
C TYR A 161 -4.26 -6.97 -20.64
N PHE A 162 -4.00 -8.28 -20.75
CA PHE A 162 -2.70 -8.83 -21.15
C PHE A 162 -2.74 -9.72 -22.41
N GLY A 163 -3.91 -10.02 -22.94
CA GLY A 163 -4.05 -10.72 -24.23
C GLY A 163 -3.37 -9.94 -25.35
N LYS A 164 -3.26 -10.55 -26.55
CA LYS A 164 -2.53 -9.98 -27.71
C LYS A 164 -2.89 -8.51 -27.99
N ASN A 165 -4.15 -8.15 -27.81
CA ASN A 165 -4.65 -6.79 -28.00
C ASN A 165 -4.96 -6.07 -26.67
N GLY A 166 -4.54 -6.64 -25.56
CA GLY A 166 -4.85 -6.15 -24.22
C GLY A 166 -4.30 -4.76 -23.96
N ILE A 167 -5.07 -3.97 -23.22
CA ILE A 167 -4.76 -2.56 -22.99
C ILE A 167 -3.43 -2.36 -22.22
N LEU A 168 -3.18 -3.18 -21.20
CA LEU A 168 -1.94 -3.10 -20.43
C LEU A 168 -0.75 -3.68 -21.18
N ARG A 169 -0.96 -4.73 -21.99
CA ARG A 169 0.07 -5.26 -22.87
C ARG A 169 0.55 -4.20 -23.86
N LYS A 170 -0.37 -3.54 -24.58
CA LYS A 170 -0.03 -2.44 -25.50
C LYS A 170 0.68 -1.29 -24.79
N ARG A 171 0.25 -0.94 -23.61
CA ARG A 171 0.94 0.08 -22.81
C ARG A 171 2.39 -0.30 -22.53
N LEU A 172 2.64 -1.51 -22.08
CA LEU A 172 4.00 -2.00 -21.82
C LEU A 172 4.86 -2.02 -23.07
N THR A 173 4.35 -2.57 -24.20
CA THR A 173 5.14 -2.85 -25.39
C THR A 173 5.24 -1.67 -26.36
N GLU A 174 4.18 -0.86 -26.49
CA GLU A 174 4.10 0.20 -27.50
C GLU A 174 4.37 1.58 -26.91
N SER A 175 3.73 1.89 -25.78
CA SER A 175 3.82 3.24 -25.18
C SER A 175 5.09 3.42 -24.36
N ILE A 176 5.42 2.47 -23.51
CA ILE A 176 6.53 2.55 -22.55
C ILE A 176 7.78 1.87 -23.10
N LYS A 177 7.61 0.81 -23.92
CA LYS A 177 8.71 -0.06 -24.42
C LYS A 177 9.53 -0.59 -23.24
N PHE A 178 8.85 -1.32 -22.37
CA PHE A 178 9.36 -1.75 -21.05
C PHE A 178 10.65 -2.60 -21.13
N ASP A 179 10.90 -3.25 -22.27
CA ASP A 179 12.08 -4.05 -22.61
C ASP A 179 13.29 -3.21 -23.06
N GLN A 180 13.14 -1.90 -23.15
CA GLN A 180 14.19 -0.96 -23.56
C GLN A 180 14.52 0.01 -22.43
N PRO A 181 15.77 0.56 -22.39
CA PRO A 181 16.09 1.66 -21.49
C PRO A 181 15.19 2.87 -21.71
N PRO A 182 14.81 3.58 -20.67
CA PRO A 182 15.27 3.43 -19.27
C PRO A 182 14.57 2.33 -18.46
N TYR A 183 13.41 1.82 -18.90
CA TYR A 183 12.59 0.88 -18.14
C TYR A 183 13.29 -0.45 -17.86
N SER A 184 13.88 -1.08 -18.87
CA SER A 184 14.57 -2.37 -18.72
C SER A 184 15.75 -2.31 -17.74
N THR A 185 16.42 -1.16 -17.69
CA THR A 185 17.54 -0.92 -16.76
C THR A 185 17.05 -0.61 -15.36
N ARG A 186 15.98 0.18 -15.24
CA ARG A 186 15.46 0.63 -13.95
C ARG A 186 14.63 -0.43 -13.24
N TYR A 187 13.85 -1.20 -14.00
CA TYR A 187 12.91 -2.18 -13.48
C TYR A 187 13.11 -3.58 -14.11
N PRO A 188 14.26 -4.20 -13.91
CA PRO A 188 14.58 -5.48 -14.56
C PRO A 188 13.61 -6.62 -14.16
N SER A 189 12.99 -6.55 -12.99
CA SER A 189 11.98 -7.52 -12.54
C SER A 189 10.68 -7.47 -13.35
N LEU A 190 10.46 -6.41 -14.15
CA LEU A 190 9.33 -6.32 -15.08
C LEU A 190 9.55 -7.09 -16.38
N LEU A 191 10.80 -7.31 -16.79
CA LEU A 191 11.13 -7.94 -18.08
C LEU A 191 10.41 -9.27 -18.31
N PRO A 192 10.38 -10.22 -17.35
CA PRO A 192 9.70 -11.50 -17.55
C PRO A 192 8.17 -11.40 -17.41
N TYR A 193 7.59 -10.21 -17.30
CA TYR A 193 6.17 -10.06 -17.02
C TYR A 193 5.28 -10.59 -18.15
N LEU A 194 5.67 -10.37 -19.40
CA LEU A 194 4.91 -10.84 -20.57
C LEU A 194 5.33 -12.24 -21.03
N ASP A 195 6.51 -12.74 -20.66
CA ASP A 195 7.04 -14.03 -21.11
C ASP A 195 6.22 -15.22 -20.58
N VAL A 196 5.55 -15.02 -19.46
CA VAL A 196 4.73 -16.05 -18.79
C VAL A 196 3.26 -16.02 -19.23
N ILE A 197 2.90 -15.12 -20.15
CA ILE A 197 1.52 -14.95 -20.63
C ILE A 197 1.30 -15.82 -21.85
N VAL A 198 0.49 -16.85 -21.70
CA VAL A 198 0.07 -17.74 -22.80
C VAL A 198 -1.24 -17.23 -23.38
N GLU A 199 -1.32 -17.07 -24.68
CA GLU A 199 -2.53 -16.62 -25.37
C GLU A 199 -3.71 -17.57 -25.07
N GLY A 200 -4.86 -17.01 -24.69
CA GLY A 200 -6.04 -17.75 -24.27
C GLY A 200 -5.98 -18.33 -22.85
N LYS A 201 -4.85 -18.15 -22.16
CA LYS A 201 -4.65 -18.58 -20.77
C LYS A 201 -3.81 -17.54 -20.00
N GLU A 202 -4.06 -16.29 -20.25
CA GLU A 202 -3.27 -15.16 -19.73
C GLU A 202 -3.15 -15.18 -18.20
N TRP A 203 -4.22 -15.61 -17.53
CA TRP A 203 -4.21 -15.75 -16.06
C TRP A 203 -3.12 -16.68 -15.52
N GLN A 204 -2.65 -17.65 -16.31
CA GLN A 204 -1.64 -18.62 -15.86
C GLN A 204 -0.27 -17.96 -15.59
N GLY A 205 0.03 -16.88 -16.27
CA GLY A 205 1.23 -16.09 -16.05
C GLY A 205 1.11 -15.05 -14.95
N MET A 206 -0.11 -14.73 -14.52
CA MET A 206 -0.42 -13.60 -13.64
C MET A 206 -0.32 -13.97 -12.15
N ARG A 207 0.80 -14.56 -11.74
CA ARG A 207 1.08 -14.91 -10.33
C ARG A 207 1.44 -13.66 -9.52
N SER A 208 0.83 -13.51 -8.36
CA SER A 208 1.25 -12.50 -7.39
C SER A 208 2.48 -13.01 -6.64
N ARG A 209 3.64 -12.38 -6.86
CA ARG A 209 4.96 -12.86 -6.40
C ARG A 209 5.90 -11.72 -6.01
N GLY A 210 7.03 -12.05 -5.38
CA GLY A 210 8.02 -11.06 -4.95
C GLY A 210 7.54 -10.15 -3.83
N ASN A 211 6.44 -10.52 -3.17
CA ASN A 211 5.84 -9.74 -2.09
C ASN A 211 6.55 -10.04 -0.77
N GLU A 212 6.79 -9.02 0.05
CA GLU A 212 7.51 -9.14 1.31
C GLU A 212 6.78 -8.41 2.44
N PHE A 213 6.60 -9.10 3.56
CA PHE A 213 6.12 -8.56 4.82
C PHE A 213 7.13 -8.86 5.92
N SER A 214 7.98 -7.88 6.28
CA SER A 214 9.10 -8.15 7.17
C SER A 214 9.44 -6.99 8.10
N GLY A 215 9.91 -7.34 9.30
CA GLY A 215 10.41 -6.36 10.26
C GLY A 215 9.32 -5.37 10.73
N ASN A 216 8.04 -5.75 10.74
CA ASN A 216 6.97 -4.89 11.21
C ASN A 216 6.63 -5.18 12.67
N VAL A 217 6.12 -4.18 13.37
CA VAL A 217 5.57 -4.31 14.73
C VAL A 217 4.06 -4.26 14.64
N ILE A 218 3.38 -5.27 15.20
CA ILE A 218 1.93 -5.37 15.20
C ILE A 218 1.43 -5.44 16.64
N ILE A 219 0.57 -4.51 17.02
CA ILE A 219 -0.05 -4.45 18.34
C ILE A 219 -1.52 -4.81 18.21
N GLY A 220 -1.95 -5.89 18.87
CA GLY A 220 -3.32 -6.38 18.79
C GLY A 220 -3.64 -7.05 17.45
N GLY A 221 -4.92 -7.06 17.08
CA GLY A 221 -5.43 -7.60 15.82
C GLY A 221 -5.36 -9.13 15.67
N PRO A 222 -5.63 -9.66 14.47
CA PRO A 222 -5.65 -11.09 14.19
C PRO A 222 -4.29 -11.76 14.41
N GLU A 223 -4.30 -13.06 14.77
CA GLU A 223 -3.07 -13.85 14.88
C GLU A 223 -2.38 -14.06 13.54
N GLN A 224 -3.15 -14.29 12.49
CA GLN A 224 -2.60 -14.40 11.14
C GLN A 224 -2.29 -13.01 10.59
N LEU A 225 -1.04 -12.69 10.37
CA LEU A 225 -0.60 -11.40 9.86
C LEU A 225 -0.74 -11.29 8.34
N VAL A 226 -0.37 -12.37 7.63
CA VAL A 226 -0.39 -12.44 6.17
C VAL A 226 -1.51 -13.35 5.70
N LYS A 227 -2.37 -12.87 4.79
CA LYS A 227 -3.41 -13.67 4.14
C LYS A 227 -3.13 -13.79 2.65
N LEU A 228 -3.01 -15.01 2.17
CA LEU A 228 -2.84 -15.32 0.74
C LEU A 228 -4.17 -15.84 0.18
N MET A 229 -4.67 -15.20 -0.87
CA MET A 229 -5.92 -15.55 -1.54
C MET A 229 -5.61 -16.01 -2.97
N GLY A 230 -5.81 -17.29 -3.26
CA GLY A 230 -5.53 -17.86 -4.58
C GLY A 230 -4.52 -19.03 -4.56
N GLY A 231 -4.32 -19.65 -3.38
CA GLY A 231 -3.47 -20.83 -3.20
C GLY A 231 -2.01 -20.56 -3.61
N GLU A 232 -1.43 -21.45 -4.40
CA GLU A 232 -0.03 -21.37 -4.86
C GLU A 232 0.28 -20.18 -5.78
N PHE A 233 -0.74 -19.48 -6.26
CA PHE A 233 -0.61 -18.35 -7.18
C PHE A 233 -0.44 -16.99 -6.47
N ALA A 234 -0.62 -16.97 -5.15
CA ALA A 234 -0.33 -15.82 -4.30
C ALA A 234 0.79 -16.18 -3.34
N THR A 235 1.90 -15.48 -3.41
CA THR A 235 3.05 -15.72 -2.53
C THR A 235 3.53 -14.44 -1.86
N ALA A 236 3.97 -14.58 -0.61
CA ALA A 236 4.65 -13.53 0.13
C ALA A 236 5.73 -14.15 1.02
N TYR A 237 6.84 -13.45 1.16
CA TYR A 237 7.87 -13.75 2.14
C TYR A 237 7.53 -13.02 3.44
N GLU A 238 7.32 -13.78 4.49
CA GLU A 238 7.07 -13.24 5.84
C GLU A 238 8.25 -13.55 6.74
N ASN A 239 8.83 -12.52 7.34
CA ASN A 239 9.98 -12.68 8.21
C ASN A 239 10.12 -11.59 9.26
N ASN A 240 10.62 -11.96 10.44
CA ASN A 240 11.09 -11.04 11.48
C ASN A 240 10.05 -9.95 11.88
N ASN A 241 8.76 -10.31 11.88
CA ASN A 241 7.71 -9.45 12.41
C ASN A 241 7.53 -9.72 13.91
N PHE A 242 7.22 -8.68 14.67
CA PHE A 242 6.94 -8.79 16.10
C PHE A 242 5.49 -8.43 16.40
N LYS A 243 4.72 -9.42 16.88
CA LYS A 243 3.34 -9.22 17.32
C LYS A 243 3.26 -9.26 18.85
N THR A 244 2.52 -8.32 19.41
CA THR A 244 2.23 -8.25 20.85
C THR A 244 0.83 -7.69 21.09
N ASN A 245 0.26 -7.98 22.27
CA ASN A 245 -0.96 -7.31 22.74
C ASN A 245 -0.65 -6.23 23.80
N GLU A 246 0.63 -6.02 24.12
CA GLU A 246 1.08 -5.06 25.11
C GLU A 246 1.76 -3.86 24.43
N ASP A 247 1.86 -2.75 25.18
CA ASP A 247 2.64 -1.59 24.74
C ASP A 247 4.11 -1.99 24.57
N PRO A 248 4.67 -1.94 23.36
CA PRO A 248 6.04 -2.36 23.10
C PRO A 248 7.08 -1.35 23.58
N GLY A 249 6.69 -0.30 24.27
CA GLY A 249 7.55 0.76 24.79
C GLY A 249 7.40 2.09 24.03
N PHE A 250 6.17 2.49 23.72
CA PHE A 250 5.89 3.83 23.20
C PHE A 250 6.15 4.93 24.23
N VAL A 251 6.42 6.13 23.76
CA VAL A 251 6.61 7.30 24.63
C VAL A 251 5.34 7.58 25.43
N ASP A 252 4.18 7.64 24.77
CA ASP A 252 2.87 7.78 25.42
C ASP A 252 1.75 7.27 24.52
N MET A 253 1.50 5.97 24.55
CA MET A 253 0.47 5.33 23.73
C MET A 253 -0.93 5.91 24.00
N LYS A 254 -1.22 6.26 25.25
CA LYS A 254 -2.54 6.79 25.66
C LYS A 254 -2.84 8.15 25.04
N LYS A 255 -1.81 8.93 24.75
CA LYS A 255 -1.93 10.24 24.08
C LYS A 255 -1.64 10.16 22.57
N GLY A 256 -1.56 8.95 22.00
CA GLY A 256 -1.29 8.76 20.59
C GLY A 256 0.15 9.12 20.18
N ASN A 257 1.10 9.13 21.12
CA ASN A 257 2.51 9.30 20.80
C ASN A 257 3.15 7.93 20.62
N PHE A 258 3.23 7.49 19.38
CA PHE A 258 3.74 6.19 18.97
C PHE A 258 5.24 6.17 18.67
N MET A 259 6.00 7.18 19.08
CA MET A 259 7.46 7.09 19.10
C MET A 259 7.90 5.98 20.04
N LEU A 260 8.84 5.15 19.62
CA LEU A 260 9.45 4.14 20.48
C LEU A 260 10.51 4.77 21.39
N LYS A 261 10.48 4.42 22.67
CA LYS A 261 11.58 4.75 23.60
C LYS A 261 12.85 4.01 23.17
N SER A 262 14.01 4.53 23.49
CA SER A 262 15.31 3.92 23.16
C SER A 262 15.50 2.50 23.74
N ASN A 263 14.82 2.18 24.81
CA ASN A 263 14.79 0.87 25.47
C ASN A 263 13.57 0.01 25.10
N SER A 264 12.86 0.33 24.03
CA SER A 264 11.72 -0.46 23.55
C SER A 264 12.17 -1.89 23.24
N ILE A 265 11.32 -2.85 23.62
CA ILE A 265 11.51 -4.30 23.33
C ILE A 265 11.58 -4.56 21.81
N VAL A 266 11.06 -3.68 20.97
CA VAL A 266 11.09 -3.80 19.51
C VAL A 266 12.50 -3.96 18.98
N PHE A 267 13.46 -3.21 19.52
CA PHE A 267 14.85 -3.24 19.05
C PHE A 267 15.57 -4.57 19.39
N GLU A 268 15.09 -5.26 20.42
CA GLU A 268 15.55 -6.62 20.73
C GLU A 268 14.86 -7.66 19.83
N LYS A 269 13.53 -7.53 19.66
CA LYS A 269 12.71 -8.50 18.91
C LYS A 269 12.89 -8.41 17.41
N ILE A 270 13.21 -7.24 16.89
CA ILE A 270 13.49 -7.00 15.47
C ILE A 270 14.87 -6.36 15.34
N PRO A 271 15.97 -7.13 15.34
CA PRO A 271 17.30 -6.59 15.11
C PRO A 271 17.36 -5.82 13.79
N GLY A 272 17.78 -4.54 13.87
CA GLY A 272 17.82 -3.65 12.70
C GLY A 272 16.56 -2.83 12.46
N PHE A 273 15.54 -2.91 13.31
CA PHE A 273 14.37 -2.00 13.23
C PHE A 273 14.85 -0.54 13.33
N GLN A 274 14.46 0.26 12.36
CA GLN A 274 14.83 1.67 12.31
C GLN A 274 13.77 2.51 13.06
N PRO A 275 14.18 3.41 13.96
CA PRO A 275 13.26 4.31 14.62
C PRO A 275 12.41 5.10 13.62
N ILE A 276 11.12 5.17 13.87
CA ILE A 276 10.19 5.92 13.02
C ILE A 276 10.07 7.35 13.58
N PRO A 277 10.34 8.38 12.76
CA PRO A 277 10.29 9.78 13.19
C PRO A 277 8.84 10.28 13.27
N PHE A 278 8.07 9.74 14.21
CA PHE A 278 6.64 10.01 14.36
C PHE A 278 6.33 11.49 14.63
N ASP A 279 7.20 12.17 15.36
CA ASP A 279 7.12 13.59 15.67
C ASP A 279 7.22 14.53 14.47
N LYS A 280 7.67 14.01 13.32
CA LYS A 280 7.78 14.76 12.07
C LYS A 280 6.60 14.57 11.12
N MET A 281 5.66 13.69 11.45
CA MET A 281 4.51 13.41 10.60
C MET A 281 3.47 14.52 10.69
N GLY A 282 2.84 14.85 9.57
CA GLY A 282 1.85 15.92 9.46
C GLY A 282 2.44 17.27 9.09
N LEU A 283 1.69 18.32 9.36
CA LEU A 283 2.02 19.66 8.94
C LEU A 283 3.29 20.19 9.61
N TYR A 284 4.12 20.88 8.86
CA TYR A 284 5.25 21.62 9.44
C TYR A 284 4.76 22.64 10.46
N LYS A 285 5.47 22.70 11.58
CA LYS A 285 5.39 23.84 12.51
C LYS A 285 6.45 24.85 12.10
N ASP A 286 6.05 25.96 11.57
CA ASP A 286 6.91 27.08 11.17
C ASP A 286 6.36 28.43 11.62
N LYS A 287 7.03 29.53 11.25
CA LYS A 287 6.61 30.88 11.64
C LYS A 287 5.25 31.31 11.09
N TYR A 288 4.72 30.60 10.09
CA TYR A 288 3.43 30.90 9.46
C TYR A 288 2.30 30.01 9.98
N ARG A 289 2.66 28.89 10.65
CA ARG A 289 1.71 27.92 11.21
C ARG A 289 2.00 27.78 12.71
N LYS A 290 1.20 28.47 13.51
CA LYS A 290 1.32 28.46 14.97
C LYS A 290 0.55 27.30 15.61
#